data_ed11a86cd5c52112e48667694305adb3
#
_entry.id   ed11a86cd5c52112e48667694305adb3
#
_cell.length_a   1.000
_cell.length_b   1.000
_cell.length_c   1.000
_cell.angle_alpha   90.00
_cell.angle_beta   90.00
_cell.angle_gamma   90.00
#
_symmetry.space_group_name_H-M   'P 1'
#
loop_
_entity.id
_entity.type
_entity.pdbx_description
1 polymer ?
#
loop_
_entity_poly.entity_id
_entity_poly.type
_entity_poly.pdbx_seq_one_letter_code
_entity_poly.pdbx_strand_id
1 'polypeptide(L)' 'MKKTFKAQNISCMKCANLIKVSLEDEFGDVVVNLETSPKEVTLEIKDEKQEELFKEEMSDIGFDIIKS' A
#
# COMPACT_ATOMS: atom_id res chain seq x y z
N MET A 1 -0.08 0.94 -14.84
CA MET A 1 1.07 0.09 -14.55
C MET A 1 1.06 -0.34 -13.08
N LYS A 2 1.16 -1.63 -12.85
CA LYS A 2 1.18 -2.11 -11.46
C LYS A 2 2.55 -1.89 -10.86
N LYS A 3 2.57 -1.36 -9.63
CA LYS A 3 3.80 -1.15 -8.88
C LYS A 3 3.69 -1.82 -7.52
N THR A 4 4.81 -2.31 -7.03
CA THR A 4 4.91 -2.94 -5.72
C THR A 4 5.74 -2.07 -4.79
N PHE A 5 5.19 -1.79 -3.62
CA PHE A 5 5.85 -0.98 -2.61
C PHE A 5 6.01 -1.79 -1.33
N LYS A 6 7.11 -1.59 -0.65
CA LYS A 6 7.34 -2.20 0.66
C LYS A 6 6.83 -1.25 1.73
N ALA A 7 6.10 -1.79 2.69
CA ALA A 7 5.49 -0.97 3.74
C ALA A 7 5.87 -1.50 5.12
N GLN A 8 5.98 -0.58 6.07
CA GLN A 8 6.29 -0.91 7.46
C GLN A 8 5.00 -1.11 8.26
N ASN A 9 5.14 -1.79 9.40
CA ASN A 9 4.08 -1.91 10.42
C ASN A 9 2.86 -2.74 10.01
N ILE A 10 2.90 -3.41 8.88
CA ILE A 10 1.84 -4.36 8.52
C ILE A 10 2.14 -5.66 9.27
N SER A 11 1.39 -5.94 10.30
CA SER A 11 1.67 -7.09 11.16
C SER A 11 0.67 -8.23 11.07
N CYS A 12 -0.52 -7.97 10.49
CA CYS A 12 -1.55 -9.00 10.42
C CYS A 12 -2.55 -8.70 9.31
N MET A 13 -3.49 -9.65 9.12
CA MET A 13 -4.52 -9.51 8.10
C MET A 13 -5.42 -8.30 8.29
N LYS A 14 -5.64 -7.90 9.53
CA LYS A 14 -6.46 -6.72 9.81
C LYS A 14 -5.85 -5.47 9.21
N CYS A 15 -4.53 -5.35 9.33
CA CYS A 15 -3.81 -4.22 8.72
C CYS A 15 -3.92 -4.25 7.21
N ALA A 16 -3.77 -5.42 6.61
CA ALA A 16 -3.91 -5.59 5.17
C ALA A 16 -5.31 -5.20 4.70
N ASN A 17 -6.33 -5.62 5.44
CA ASN A 17 -7.72 -5.28 5.11
C ASN A 17 -7.98 -3.78 5.23
N LEU A 18 -7.40 -3.15 6.24
CA LEU A 18 -7.52 -1.70 6.42
C LEU A 18 -6.94 -0.96 5.22
N ILE A 19 -5.77 -1.38 4.78
CA ILE A 19 -5.11 -0.80 3.61
C ILE A 19 -5.98 -0.97 2.37
N LYS A 20 -6.48 -2.16 2.13
CA LYS A 20 -7.33 -2.44 0.98
C LYS A 20 -8.58 -1.57 0.98
N VAL A 21 -9.29 -1.56 2.09
CA VAL A 21 -10.55 -0.80 2.19
C VAL A 21 -10.29 0.69 2.02
N SER A 22 -9.19 1.18 2.60
CA SER A 22 -8.86 2.60 2.53
C SER A 22 -8.47 3.05 1.13
N LEU A 23 -7.84 2.18 0.35
CA LEU A 23 -7.27 2.55 -0.94
C LEU A 23 -8.08 2.11 -2.14
N GLU A 24 -8.96 1.12 -2.00
CA GLU A 24 -9.72 0.59 -3.13
C GLU A 24 -10.55 1.65 -3.85
N ASP A 25 -11.10 2.60 -3.11
CA ASP A 25 -11.94 3.64 -3.68
C ASP A 25 -11.18 4.52 -4.66
N GLU A 26 -9.90 4.74 -4.41
CA GLU A 26 -9.10 5.64 -5.24
C GLU A 26 -8.22 4.90 -6.24
N PHE A 27 -7.73 3.74 -5.87
CA PHE A 27 -6.73 3.02 -6.66
C PHE A 27 -7.23 1.74 -7.29
N GLY A 28 -8.44 1.30 -6.95
CA GLY A 28 -8.97 0.04 -7.43
C GLY A 28 -8.37 -1.14 -6.67
N ASP A 29 -8.04 -2.21 -7.38
CA ASP A 29 -7.52 -3.41 -6.74
C ASP A 29 -6.17 -3.15 -6.06
N VAL A 30 -6.13 -3.45 -4.77
CA VAL A 30 -4.90 -3.36 -3.98
C VAL A 30 -4.62 -4.75 -3.42
N VAL A 31 -3.42 -5.25 -3.66
CA VAL A 31 -2.99 -6.56 -3.16
C VAL A 31 -1.91 -6.36 -2.11
N VAL A 32 -2.11 -6.97 -0.95
CA VAL A 32 -1.12 -6.92 0.13
C VAL A 32 -0.53 -8.31 0.29
N ASN A 33 0.79 -8.41 0.15
CA ASN A 33 1.49 -9.67 0.32
C ASN A 33 2.05 -9.73 1.74
N LEU A 34 1.54 -10.67 2.53
CA LEU A 34 1.94 -10.84 3.93
C LEU A 34 3.06 -11.85 4.11
N GLU A 35 3.44 -12.53 3.04
CA GLU A 35 4.49 -13.55 3.11
C GLU A 35 5.91 -13.00 3.03
N THR A 36 6.04 -11.75 2.60
CA THR A 36 7.34 -11.10 2.50
C THR A 36 7.67 -10.33 3.77
N SER A 37 8.96 -10.07 3.97
CA SER A 37 9.43 -9.24 5.06
C SER A 37 10.45 -8.25 4.52
N PRO A 38 10.11 -6.94 4.47
CA PRO A 38 8.84 -6.33 4.87
C PRO A 38 7.67 -6.69 3.96
N LYS A 39 6.46 -6.50 4.44
CA LYS A 39 5.25 -6.77 3.65
C LYS A 39 5.19 -5.86 2.44
N GLU A 40 4.58 -6.35 1.38
CA GLU A 40 4.49 -5.61 0.13
C GLU A 40 3.06 -5.28 -0.24
N VAL A 41 2.88 -4.11 -0.86
CA VAL A 41 1.58 -3.68 -1.36
C VAL A 41 1.71 -3.43 -2.85
N THR A 42 0.87 -4.09 -3.64
CA THR A 42 0.86 -3.96 -5.10
C THR A 42 -0.46 -3.33 -5.54
N LEU A 43 -0.37 -2.31 -6.37
CA LEU A 43 -1.55 -1.63 -6.89
C LEU A 43 -1.24 -0.97 -8.22
N GLU A 44 -2.31 -0.56 -8.92
CA GLU A 44 -2.19 0.13 -10.19
C GLU A 44 -1.86 1.61 -9.94
N ILE A 45 -0.77 2.08 -10.48
CA ILE A 45 -0.36 3.48 -10.42
C ILE A 45 -0.34 4.05 -11.84
N LYS A 46 -1.14 5.06 -12.08
CA LYS A 46 -1.26 5.67 -13.41
C LYS A 46 -0.23 6.77 -13.65
N ASP A 47 0.11 7.54 -12.61
CA ASP A 47 1.05 8.64 -12.73
C ASP A 47 1.72 8.92 -11.37
N GLU A 48 2.66 9.86 -11.38
CA GLU A 48 3.40 10.22 -10.18
C GLU A 48 2.52 10.79 -9.07
N LYS A 49 1.46 11.49 -9.45
CA LYS A 49 0.54 12.06 -8.46
C LYS A 49 -0.17 10.97 -7.69
N GLN A 50 -0.58 9.90 -8.37
CA GLN A 50 -1.19 8.76 -7.70
C GLN A 50 -0.20 8.07 -6.76
N GLU A 51 1.05 7.96 -7.18
CA GLU A 51 2.07 7.36 -6.34
C GLU A 51 2.28 8.17 -5.06
N GLU A 52 2.37 9.49 -5.18
CA GLU A 52 2.51 10.37 -4.03
C GLU A 52 1.29 10.28 -3.10
N LEU A 53 0.10 10.27 -3.69
CA LEU A 53 -1.13 10.16 -2.93
C LEU A 53 -1.17 8.82 -2.18
N PHE A 54 -0.76 7.75 -2.82
CA PHE A 54 -0.69 6.45 -2.19
C PHE A 54 0.23 6.47 -0.97
N LYS A 55 1.41 7.03 -1.12
CA LYS A 55 2.38 7.12 -0.03
C LYS A 55 1.84 7.95 1.13
N GLU A 56 1.19 9.05 0.81
CA GLU A 56 0.59 9.92 1.81
C GLU A 56 -0.53 9.22 2.56
N GLU A 57 -1.40 8.53 1.84
CA GLU A 57 -2.49 7.76 2.45
C GLU A 57 -1.96 6.67 3.36
N MET A 58 -0.93 5.96 2.92
CA MET A 58 -0.31 4.92 3.73
C MET A 58 0.29 5.49 5.02
N SER A 59 0.94 6.63 4.92
CA SER A 59 1.51 7.30 6.09
C SER A 59 0.41 7.74 7.06
N ASP A 60 -0.70 8.23 6.53
CA ASP A 60 -1.83 8.69 7.34
C ASP A 60 -2.43 7.57 8.19
N ILE A 61 -2.45 6.36 7.67
CA ILE A 61 -2.98 5.21 8.42
C ILE A 61 -1.90 4.44 9.17
N GLY A 62 -0.69 4.97 9.21
CA GLY A 62 0.39 4.43 10.02
C GLY A 62 1.28 3.38 9.37
N PHE A 63 1.20 3.23 8.05
CA PHE A 63 1.99 2.23 7.32
C PHE A 63 2.93 2.91 6.33
N ASP A 64 4.00 3.46 6.83
CA ASP A 64 4.97 4.18 6.00
C ASP A 64 5.56 3.28 4.90
N ILE A 65 5.69 3.86 3.72
CA ILE A 65 6.34 3.17 2.61
C ILE A 65 7.84 3.25 2.78
N ILE A 66 8.49 2.11 2.66
CA ILE A 66 9.95 2.03 2.77
C ILE A 66 10.56 2.42 1.42
N LYS A 67 11.46 3.37 1.45
CA LYS A 67 12.22 3.72 0.26
C LYS A 67 13.33 2.70 0.07
N SER A 68 13.34 2.07 -1.05
CA SER A 68 14.41 1.15 -1.41
C SER A 68 15.44 1.84 -2.26
#